data_bbcc5fefa4f3af2daa7620702c6ec645
#
_entry.id   bbcc5fefa4f3af2daa7620702c6ec645
#
_cell.length_a   1.000
_cell.length_b   1.000
_cell.length_c   1.000
_cell.angle_alpha   90.00
_cell.angle_beta   90.00
_cell.angle_gamma   90.00
#
_symmetry.space_group_name_H-M   'P 1'
#
loop_
_entity.id
_entity.type
_entity.pdbx_description
1 polymer ?
#
loop_
_entity_poly.entity_id
_entity_poly.type
_entity_poly.pdbx_seq_one_letter_code
_entity_poly.pdbx_strand_id
1 'polypeptide(L)'
;MERRKFLKNTCSTITFAFFGLSYIQACSKSDDESSSYGSNNLDISPENTSGNNSQPNNGIVSSGNNITIDLTNSNFSSLSNPGDFINLTSVGVLLLKISSSEFRAFDNCCPHSGSKDDWSYSNQEFTCGSHGNKFGIDGNNVVNCGSAATSGDLKTYSTSLAGDSLTITTS
;
A
#
# COMPACT_ATOMS: atom_id res chain seq x y z
N MET A 1 21.37 20.23 44.33
CA MET A 1 21.90 18.96 43.76
C MET A 1 21.05 17.82 44.32
N GLU A 2 20.08 17.35 43.63
CA GLU A 2 19.32 16.16 44.04
C GLU A 2 19.21 15.18 42.89
N ARG A 3 19.68 13.97 43.13
CA ARG A 3 19.72 12.87 42.18
C ARG A 3 18.36 12.20 42.17
N ARG A 4 17.68 12.23 41.05
CA ARG A 4 16.40 11.55 40.86
C ARG A 4 16.58 10.05 40.83
N LYS A 5 15.91 9.37 41.72
CA LYS A 5 15.85 7.92 41.87
C LYS A 5 15.07 7.32 40.70
N PHE A 6 15.71 6.42 39.99
CA PHE A 6 15.12 5.58 38.96
C PHE A 6 14.26 4.49 39.64
N LEU A 7 12.95 4.56 39.49
CA LEU A 7 12.05 3.52 39.97
C LEU A 7 12.09 2.34 39.01
N LYS A 8 12.59 1.22 39.50
CA LYS A 8 12.55 -0.09 38.84
C LYS A 8 11.10 -0.57 38.90
N ASN A 9 10.44 -0.66 37.76
CA ASN A 9 9.15 -1.35 37.63
C ASN A 9 9.38 -2.85 37.63
N THR A 10 8.98 -3.46 38.70
CA THR A 10 8.93 -4.90 38.92
C THR A 10 7.81 -5.48 38.05
N CYS A 11 8.15 -6.37 37.16
CA CYS A 11 7.19 -7.21 36.45
C CYS A 11 6.41 -8.08 37.47
N SER A 12 5.11 -7.88 37.52
CA SER A 12 4.18 -8.73 38.28
C SER A 12 3.93 -10.00 37.47
N THR A 13 4.50 -11.09 37.88
CA THR A 13 4.20 -12.45 37.41
C THR A 13 2.78 -12.83 37.82
N ILE A 14 1.86 -12.93 36.88
CA ILE A 14 0.56 -13.53 37.08
C ILE A 14 0.67 -15.02 36.75
N THR A 15 0.62 -15.81 37.80
CA THR A 15 0.55 -17.27 37.72
C THR A 15 -0.89 -17.68 37.42
N PHE A 16 -1.15 -18.24 36.28
CA PHE A 16 -2.38 -19.00 36.03
C PHE A 16 -2.06 -20.49 36.05
N ALA A 17 -2.57 -21.11 37.10
CA ALA A 17 -2.58 -22.57 37.24
C ALA A 17 -3.85 -23.16 36.63
N PHE A 18 -3.64 -24.25 35.89
CA PHE A 18 -4.54 -25.36 35.62
C PHE A 18 -5.86 -25.16 34.88
N PHE A 19 -5.90 -25.65 33.67
CA PHE A 19 -6.72 -26.83 33.31
C PHE A 19 -6.19 -27.38 31.98
N GLY A 20 -5.89 -28.67 32.01
CA GLY A 20 -5.32 -29.40 30.92
C GLY A 20 -6.31 -29.63 29.77
N LEU A 21 -5.77 -29.69 28.59
CA LEU A 21 -6.29 -30.48 27.47
C LEU A 21 -5.18 -30.64 26.43
N SER A 22 -5.03 -31.85 26.01
CA SER A 22 -4.04 -32.47 25.16
C SER A 22 -3.76 -31.74 23.84
N TYR A 23 -2.50 -31.48 23.57
CA TYR A 23 -2.02 -31.06 22.25
C TYR A 23 -1.53 -32.27 21.50
N ILE A 24 -2.20 -32.56 20.42
CA ILE A 24 -1.71 -33.51 19.41
C ILE A 24 -0.74 -32.73 18.54
N GLN A 25 0.54 -32.96 18.72
CA GLN A 25 1.57 -32.60 17.76
C GLN A 25 1.51 -33.58 16.62
N ALA A 26 1.04 -33.13 15.46
CA ALA A 26 1.24 -33.85 14.21
C ALA A 26 2.36 -33.16 13.43
N CYS A 27 3.60 -33.54 13.71
CA CYS A 27 4.68 -33.47 12.74
C CYS A 27 4.50 -34.66 11.80
N SER A 28 4.10 -34.42 10.56
CA SER A 28 4.19 -35.41 9.49
C SER A 28 5.34 -35.02 8.59
N LYS A 29 6.40 -35.80 8.68
CA LYS A 29 7.54 -35.78 7.78
C LYS A 29 7.19 -36.67 6.60
N SER A 30 7.52 -36.18 5.39
CA SER A 30 7.49 -36.87 4.12
C SER A 30 8.33 -38.13 4.12
N ASP A 31 7.92 -39.11 3.32
CA ASP A 31 8.84 -39.86 2.43
C ASP A 31 8.04 -40.64 1.37
N ASP A 32 8.52 -40.49 0.13
CA ASP A 32 8.41 -41.24 -1.09
C ASP A 32 7.63 -42.58 -1.13
N GLU A 33 6.85 -42.78 -2.22
CA GLU A 33 7.18 -43.73 -3.25
C GLU A 33 6.20 -43.73 -4.42
N SER A 34 6.77 -43.99 -5.58
CA SER A 34 6.32 -44.17 -6.93
C SER A 34 5.29 -45.29 -7.15
N SER A 35 4.32 -45.09 -8.06
CA SER A 35 3.94 -46.05 -9.12
C SER A 35 2.81 -45.53 -10.01
N SER A 36 3.07 -45.19 -11.21
CA SER A 36 2.77 -45.81 -12.52
C SER A 36 1.32 -46.24 -12.85
N TYR A 37 0.94 -45.84 -14.10
CA TYR A 37 -0.09 -46.32 -15.03
C TYR A 37 -1.47 -45.69 -15.05
N GLY A 38 -1.77 -45.14 -16.25
CA GLY A 38 -3.10 -45.00 -16.75
C GLY A 38 -3.28 -43.85 -17.74
N SER A 39 -2.85 -44.04 -18.98
CA SER A 39 -3.28 -43.25 -20.15
C SER A 39 -4.79 -43.25 -20.29
N ASN A 40 -5.40 -42.07 -20.42
CA ASN A 40 -6.55 -41.87 -21.28
C ASN A 40 -6.55 -40.45 -21.82
N ASN A 41 -6.28 -40.34 -23.10
CA ASN A 41 -6.56 -39.17 -23.93
C ASN A 41 -8.04 -38.84 -23.87
N LEU A 42 -8.35 -37.60 -23.47
CA LEU A 42 -9.58 -36.94 -23.91
C LEU A 42 -9.21 -35.50 -24.28
N ASP A 43 -9.30 -35.30 -25.57
CA ASP A 43 -9.31 -34.07 -26.30
C ASP A 43 -10.39 -33.13 -25.72
N ILE A 44 -10.00 -31.98 -25.16
CA ILE A 44 -10.93 -30.92 -24.82
C ILE A 44 -10.32 -29.58 -25.24
N SER A 45 -11.00 -29.01 -26.22
CA SER A 45 -10.98 -27.65 -26.70
C SER A 45 -10.62 -26.59 -25.64
N PRO A 46 -9.98 -25.46 -26.04
CA PRO A 46 -9.56 -24.44 -25.08
C PRO A 46 -10.77 -23.66 -24.58
N GLU A 47 -11.30 -24.06 -23.45
CA GLU A 47 -12.18 -23.19 -22.68
C GLU A 47 -11.31 -22.20 -21.88
N ASN A 48 -11.66 -20.97 -22.09
CA ASN A 48 -11.26 -19.75 -21.43
C ASN A 48 -11.20 -19.92 -19.90
N THR A 49 -10.08 -20.36 -19.36
CA THR A 49 -9.89 -20.43 -17.92
C THR A 49 -9.52 -19.03 -17.46
N SER A 50 -10.55 -18.30 -17.04
CA SER A 50 -10.41 -17.12 -16.16
C SER A 50 -9.56 -17.54 -14.96
N GLY A 51 -8.28 -17.20 -15.00
CA GLY A 51 -7.35 -17.47 -13.92
C GLY A 51 -7.80 -16.77 -12.65
N ASN A 52 -8.32 -17.57 -11.73
CA ASN A 52 -8.60 -17.14 -10.36
C ASN A 52 -7.25 -16.94 -9.65
N ASN A 53 -6.59 -15.83 -9.94
CA ASN A 53 -5.41 -15.42 -9.20
C ASN A 53 -5.91 -14.81 -7.89
N SER A 54 -6.02 -15.63 -6.85
CA SER A 54 -6.34 -15.22 -5.49
C SER A 54 -5.16 -14.47 -4.87
N GLN A 55 -4.73 -13.39 -5.52
CA GLN A 55 -3.94 -12.36 -4.88
C GLN A 55 -4.83 -11.67 -3.86
N PRO A 56 -4.37 -11.41 -2.62
CA PRO A 56 -5.19 -10.69 -1.65
C PRO A 56 -5.69 -9.41 -2.32
N ASN A 57 -7.00 -9.27 -2.44
CA ASN A 57 -7.61 -8.13 -3.12
C ASN A 57 -7.36 -6.89 -2.28
N ASN A 58 -6.25 -6.20 -2.55
CA ASN A 58 -5.89 -4.93 -1.90
C ASN A 58 -6.65 -3.73 -2.51
N GLY A 59 -7.57 -3.99 -3.44
CA GLY A 59 -8.32 -2.95 -4.13
C GLY A 59 -7.52 -2.21 -5.20
N ILE A 60 -6.33 -2.68 -5.59
CA ILE A 60 -5.47 -2.05 -6.60
C ILE A 60 -5.19 -3.05 -7.73
N VAL A 61 -5.44 -2.62 -8.96
CA VAL A 61 -5.09 -3.37 -10.17
C VAL A 61 -4.27 -2.46 -11.08
N SER A 62 -3.09 -2.93 -11.50
CA SER A 62 -2.21 -2.21 -12.43
C SER A 62 -2.16 -2.90 -13.79
N SER A 63 -2.31 -2.14 -14.88
CA SER A 63 -2.23 -2.61 -16.25
C SER A 63 -1.59 -1.55 -17.13
N GLY A 64 -0.36 -1.78 -17.57
CA GLY A 64 0.44 -0.77 -18.27
C GLY A 64 0.58 0.50 -17.45
N ASN A 65 0.20 1.64 -18.00
CA ASN A 65 0.24 2.93 -17.32
C ASN A 65 -1.01 3.23 -16.49
N ASN A 66 -1.99 2.32 -16.46
CA ASN A 66 -3.23 2.53 -15.72
C ASN A 66 -3.19 1.77 -14.38
N ILE A 67 -3.59 2.46 -13.32
CA ILE A 67 -3.80 1.93 -11.99
C ILE A 67 -5.28 2.12 -11.67
N THR A 68 -6.00 1.06 -11.44
CA THR A 68 -7.41 1.10 -11.05
C THR A 68 -7.52 0.77 -9.56
N ILE A 69 -8.26 1.61 -8.85
CA ILE A 69 -8.48 1.53 -7.40
C ILE A 69 -9.97 1.34 -7.14
N ASP A 70 -10.31 0.32 -6.38
CA ASP A 70 -11.65 0.10 -5.82
C ASP A 70 -11.73 0.83 -4.48
N LEU A 71 -12.39 2.00 -4.47
CA LEU A 71 -12.54 2.85 -3.28
C LEU A 71 -13.45 2.23 -2.21
N THR A 72 -14.21 1.16 -2.51
CA THR A 72 -15.00 0.43 -1.51
C THR A 72 -14.15 -0.50 -0.65
N ASN A 73 -12.92 -0.80 -1.10
CA ASN A 73 -12.00 -1.63 -0.35
C ASN A 73 -11.57 -0.94 0.96
N SER A 74 -11.55 -1.70 2.05
CA SER A 74 -11.22 -1.19 3.40
C SER A 74 -9.86 -0.49 3.50
N ASN A 75 -8.92 -0.80 2.60
CA ASN A 75 -7.60 -0.15 2.55
C ASN A 75 -7.69 1.36 2.23
N PHE A 76 -8.80 1.81 1.64
CA PHE A 76 -9.03 3.22 1.29
C PHE A 76 -9.98 3.94 2.25
N SER A 77 -10.37 3.31 3.35
CA SER A 77 -11.28 3.90 4.36
C SER A 77 -10.73 5.18 5.00
N SER A 78 -9.42 5.39 4.99
CA SER A 78 -8.78 6.64 5.45
C SER A 78 -9.05 7.84 4.55
N LEU A 79 -9.45 7.62 3.27
CA LEU A 79 -9.80 8.70 2.35
C LEU A 79 -11.25 9.17 2.55
N SER A 80 -11.62 9.57 3.76
CA SER A 80 -13.00 9.92 4.13
C SER A 80 -13.33 11.39 3.86
N ASN A 81 -12.38 12.31 4.09
CA ASN A 81 -12.59 13.75 4.01
C ASN A 81 -11.69 14.42 2.96
N PRO A 82 -12.07 15.59 2.44
CA PRO A 82 -11.16 16.42 1.66
C PRO A 82 -9.88 16.73 2.44
N GLY A 83 -8.73 16.55 1.80
CA GLY A 83 -7.41 16.68 2.43
C GLY A 83 -6.83 15.37 2.96
N ASP A 84 -7.62 14.32 3.09
CA ASP A 84 -7.09 12.98 3.38
C ASP A 84 -6.27 12.47 2.20
N PHE A 85 -5.14 11.83 2.50
CA PHE A 85 -4.28 11.25 1.47
C PHE A 85 -3.77 9.88 1.88
N ILE A 86 -3.31 9.13 0.89
CA ILE A 86 -2.66 7.83 1.10
C ILE A 86 -1.43 7.71 0.18
N ASN A 87 -0.35 7.17 0.72
CA ASN A 87 0.85 6.85 -0.07
C ASN A 87 0.76 5.40 -0.54
N LEU A 88 0.50 5.20 -1.82
CA LEU A 88 0.43 3.90 -2.48
C LEU A 88 1.82 3.49 -2.96
N THR A 89 2.69 3.12 -2.02
CA THR A 89 4.11 2.82 -2.27
C THR A 89 4.31 1.70 -3.28
N SER A 90 3.39 0.73 -3.33
CA SER A 90 3.45 -0.41 -4.27
C SER A 90 3.32 0.00 -5.73
N VAL A 91 2.68 1.14 -6.00
CA VAL A 91 2.44 1.66 -7.35
C VAL A 91 3.05 3.04 -7.58
N GLY A 92 3.74 3.59 -6.59
CA GLY A 92 4.48 4.85 -6.72
C GLY A 92 3.62 6.11 -6.74
N VAL A 93 2.48 6.13 -6.03
CA VAL A 93 1.49 7.21 -6.11
C VAL A 93 1.13 7.76 -4.73
N LEU A 94 1.10 9.09 -4.61
CA LEU A 94 0.38 9.80 -3.55
C LEU A 94 -1.04 10.10 -4.06
N LEU A 95 -2.06 9.55 -3.41
CA LEU A 95 -3.46 9.79 -3.75
C LEU A 95 -4.08 10.73 -2.74
N LEU A 96 -4.59 11.87 -3.18
CA LEU A 96 -5.20 12.93 -2.38
C LEU A 96 -6.68 13.06 -2.73
N LYS A 97 -7.53 13.07 -1.72
CA LYS A 97 -8.95 13.38 -1.88
C LYS A 97 -9.17 14.90 -1.85
N ILE A 98 -9.76 15.45 -2.91
CA ILE A 98 -10.06 16.89 -3.02
C ILE A 98 -11.51 17.17 -2.62
N SER A 99 -12.43 16.30 -3.06
CA SER A 99 -13.86 16.39 -2.74
C SER A 99 -14.49 15.01 -2.70
N SER A 100 -15.78 14.91 -2.57
CA SER A 100 -16.52 13.63 -2.67
C SER A 100 -16.38 12.95 -4.02
N SER A 101 -16.07 13.72 -5.08
CA SER A 101 -16.00 13.23 -6.46
C SER A 101 -14.70 13.56 -7.17
N GLU A 102 -13.73 14.15 -6.47
CA GLU A 102 -12.45 14.55 -7.06
C GLU A 102 -11.28 14.00 -6.26
N PHE A 103 -10.37 13.36 -6.96
CA PHE A 103 -9.08 12.91 -6.45
C PHE A 103 -7.96 13.46 -7.31
N ARG A 104 -6.80 13.71 -6.71
CA ARG A 104 -5.56 14.01 -7.42
C ARG A 104 -4.51 12.96 -7.09
N ALA A 105 -3.72 12.62 -8.07
CA ALA A 105 -2.64 11.65 -7.94
C ALA A 105 -1.31 12.27 -8.34
N PHE A 106 -0.27 11.96 -7.56
CA PHE A 106 1.08 12.50 -7.75
C PHE A 106 2.12 11.39 -7.69
N ASP A 107 3.27 11.61 -8.31
CA ASP A 107 4.44 10.77 -8.09
C ASP A 107 4.86 10.85 -6.62
N ASN A 108 5.02 9.69 -5.97
CA ASN A 108 5.48 9.66 -4.59
C ASN A 108 7.00 9.80 -4.44
N CYS A 109 7.72 9.96 -5.55
CA CYS A 109 9.15 10.14 -5.53
C CYS A 109 9.53 11.57 -5.15
N CYS A 110 10.23 11.73 -4.03
CA CYS A 110 10.68 13.01 -3.54
C CYS A 110 11.64 13.69 -4.53
N PRO A 111 11.31 14.90 -5.01
CA PRO A 111 12.18 15.62 -5.93
C PRO A 111 13.57 15.91 -5.37
N HIS A 112 13.72 16.08 -4.05
CA HIS A 112 15.01 16.32 -3.43
C HIS A 112 15.90 15.07 -3.42
N SER A 113 15.42 14.00 -2.81
CA SER A 113 16.24 12.82 -2.46
C SER A 113 15.85 11.53 -3.17
N GLY A 114 14.72 11.50 -3.88
CA GLY A 114 14.19 10.26 -4.46
C GLY A 114 13.49 9.34 -3.45
N SER A 115 13.35 9.75 -2.18
CA SER A 115 12.62 8.99 -1.16
C SER A 115 11.14 8.85 -1.52
N LYS A 116 10.51 7.72 -1.15
CA LYS A 116 9.12 7.42 -1.51
C LYS A 116 8.21 7.13 -0.31
N ASP A 117 8.76 7.01 0.88
CA ASP A 117 8.05 6.34 1.97
C ASP A 117 7.38 7.27 2.97
N ASP A 118 7.96 8.43 3.22
CA ASP A 118 7.54 9.32 4.31
C ASP A 118 7.01 10.65 3.79
N TRP A 119 5.69 10.78 3.81
CA TRP A 119 4.98 11.97 3.35
C TRP A 119 3.94 12.43 4.35
N SER A 120 3.77 13.74 4.46
CA SER A 120 2.65 14.39 5.12
C SER A 120 2.03 15.45 4.21
N TYR A 121 0.74 15.77 4.43
CA TYR A 121 0.02 16.76 3.62
C TYR A 121 -0.62 17.81 4.50
N SER A 122 -0.39 19.07 4.20
CA SER A 122 -1.03 20.21 4.85
C SER A 122 -0.89 21.47 4.00
N ASN A 123 -1.85 22.38 4.09
CA ASN A 123 -1.79 23.68 3.40
C ASN A 123 -1.51 23.59 1.90
N GLN A 124 -2.08 22.60 1.22
CA GLN A 124 -1.90 22.33 -0.21
C GLN A 124 -0.45 21.98 -0.62
N GLU A 125 0.33 21.47 0.30
CA GLU A 125 1.69 21.01 0.08
C GLU A 125 1.91 19.62 0.63
N PHE A 126 2.66 18.82 -0.06
CA PHE A 126 3.25 17.59 0.46
C PHE A 126 4.62 17.86 1.05
N THR A 127 4.86 17.40 2.26
CA THR A 127 6.16 17.49 2.93
C THR A 127 6.81 16.11 2.94
N CYS A 128 8.00 16.02 2.36
CA CYS A 128 8.82 14.81 2.41
C CYS A 128 9.52 14.70 3.78
N GLY A 129 9.27 13.63 4.52
CA GLY A 129 9.80 13.44 5.87
C GLY A 129 11.30 13.25 5.94
N SER A 130 11.95 12.84 4.83
CA SER A 130 13.41 12.64 4.81
C SER A 130 14.20 13.91 5.15
N HIS A 131 13.77 15.09 4.67
CA HIS A 131 14.49 16.35 4.88
C HIS A 131 13.56 17.54 5.14
N GLY A 132 12.23 17.35 5.23
CA GLY A 132 11.26 18.39 5.48
C GLY A 132 10.99 19.32 4.29
N ASN A 133 11.47 19.00 3.08
CA ASN A 133 11.21 19.78 1.89
C ASN A 133 9.73 19.69 1.50
N LYS A 134 9.17 20.82 1.03
CA LYS A 134 7.75 20.95 0.69
C LYS A 134 7.57 21.11 -0.81
N PHE A 135 6.54 20.47 -1.33
CA PHE A 135 6.21 20.47 -2.75
C PHE A 135 4.73 20.75 -2.94
N GLY A 136 4.43 21.66 -3.85
CA GLY A 136 3.06 22.04 -4.20
C GLY A 136 2.36 20.97 -5.03
N ILE A 137 1.06 21.21 -5.24
CA ILE A 137 0.17 20.31 -5.99
C ILE A 137 -0.44 20.95 -7.25
N ASP A 138 -0.05 22.18 -7.58
CA ASP A 138 -0.68 22.95 -8.66
C ASP A 138 -0.15 22.60 -10.05
N GLY A 139 1.01 21.97 -10.14
CA GLY A 139 1.63 21.56 -11.39
C GLY A 139 2.24 22.70 -12.21
N ASN A 140 2.41 23.90 -11.62
CA ASN A 140 2.93 25.06 -12.32
C ASN A 140 4.47 25.03 -12.46
N ASN A 141 5.15 24.40 -11.51
CA ASN A 141 6.61 24.29 -11.46
C ASN A 141 7.02 22.87 -11.09
N VAL A 142 6.69 21.91 -11.95
CA VAL A 142 6.96 20.49 -11.71
C VAL A 142 8.46 20.22 -11.69
N VAL A 143 8.92 19.55 -10.65
CA VAL A 143 10.32 19.17 -10.45
C VAL A 143 10.47 17.65 -10.51
N ASN A 144 11.60 17.21 -11.07
CA ASN A 144 11.85 15.79 -11.28
C ASN A 144 12.27 15.07 -9.99
N CYS A 145 11.91 13.80 -9.88
CA CYS A 145 12.36 12.89 -8.83
C CYS A 145 13.90 12.91 -8.69
N GLY A 146 14.40 13.07 -7.44
CA GLY A 146 15.82 12.99 -7.14
C GLY A 146 16.69 14.07 -7.79
N SER A 147 16.11 15.20 -8.19
CA SER A 147 16.83 16.32 -8.86
C SER A 147 17.54 17.26 -7.88
N ALA A 148 17.55 16.93 -6.58
CA ALA A 148 18.02 17.78 -5.49
C ALA A 148 17.21 19.08 -5.32
N ALA A 149 16.01 19.17 -5.90
CA ALA A 149 15.11 20.32 -5.72
C ALA A 149 14.59 20.38 -4.28
N THR A 150 14.58 21.59 -3.70
CA THR A 150 14.10 21.81 -2.33
C THR A 150 12.71 22.45 -2.28
N SER A 151 12.17 22.84 -3.45
CA SER A 151 10.82 23.40 -3.64
C SER A 151 10.36 23.17 -5.06
N GLY A 152 9.08 23.45 -5.35
CA GLY A 152 8.42 23.24 -6.63
C GLY A 152 7.18 22.39 -6.46
N ASP A 153 6.68 21.80 -7.52
CA ASP A 153 5.48 20.97 -7.52
C ASP A 153 5.79 19.51 -7.82
N LEU A 154 5.01 18.59 -7.24
CA LEU A 154 5.07 17.19 -7.57
C LEU A 154 4.55 16.93 -8.97
N LYS A 155 5.10 15.92 -9.64
CA LYS A 155 4.56 15.43 -10.91
C LYS A 155 3.15 14.89 -10.67
N THR A 156 2.20 15.37 -11.46
CA THR A 156 0.78 15.01 -11.39
C THR A 156 0.46 13.92 -12.41
N TYR A 157 -0.42 12.99 -12.03
CA TYR A 157 -1.02 11.98 -12.89
C TYR A 157 -2.48 12.30 -13.14
N SER A 158 -3.01 11.91 -14.30
CA SER A 158 -4.43 12.09 -14.57
C SER A 158 -5.28 11.08 -13.82
N THR A 159 -6.47 11.53 -13.37
CA THR A 159 -7.43 10.71 -12.62
C THR A 159 -8.78 10.73 -13.28
N SER A 160 -9.51 9.62 -13.22
CA SER A 160 -10.89 9.51 -13.67
C SER A 160 -11.67 8.64 -12.71
N LEU A 161 -12.76 9.17 -12.16
CA LEU A 161 -13.64 8.46 -11.23
C LEU A 161 -14.93 8.02 -11.94
N ALA A 162 -15.28 6.75 -11.84
CA ALA A 162 -16.50 6.16 -12.35
C ALA A 162 -17.16 5.31 -11.26
N GLY A 163 -18.18 5.86 -10.59
CA GLY A 163 -18.74 5.27 -9.37
C GLY A 163 -17.66 5.21 -8.28
N ASP A 164 -17.39 4.02 -7.76
CA ASP A 164 -16.35 3.79 -6.75
C ASP A 164 -15.01 3.31 -7.36
N SER A 165 -14.91 3.28 -8.69
CA SER A 165 -13.69 2.90 -9.39
C SER A 165 -12.91 4.13 -9.83
N LEU A 166 -11.72 4.32 -9.26
CA LEU A 166 -10.80 5.40 -9.60
C LEU A 166 -9.69 4.86 -10.50
N THR A 167 -9.54 5.44 -11.69
CA THR A 167 -8.43 5.13 -12.61
C THR A 167 -7.41 6.26 -12.56
N ILE A 168 -6.14 5.91 -12.37
CA ILE A 168 -4.99 6.81 -12.43
C ILE A 168 -4.16 6.40 -13.64
N THR A 169 -3.80 7.37 -14.50
CA THR A 169 -2.93 7.15 -15.64
C THR A 169 -1.58 7.81 -15.38
N THR A 170 -0.55 6.98 -15.23
CA THR A 170 0.84 7.41 -15.03
C THR A 170 1.53 7.53 -16.39
N SER A 171 1.92 8.71 -16.77
CA SER A 171 2.62 8.98 -18.06
C SER A 171 4.00 9.57 -17.81
#